data_6f4898a29e8fc9d9361b9c2a37968b6e
#
_entry.id   6f4898a29e8fc9d9361b9c2a37968b6e
#
_cell.length_a   1.000
_cell.length_b   1.000
_cell.length_c   1.000
_cell.angle_alpha   90.00
_cell.angle_beta   90.00
_cell.angle_gamma   90.00
#
_symmetry.space_group_name_H-M   'P 1'
#
loop_
_entity.id
_entity.type
_entity.pdbx_description
1 polymer ?
#
loop_
_entity_poly.entity_id
_entity_poly.type
_entity_poly.pdbx_seq_one_letter_code
_entity_poly.pdbx_strand_id
1 'polypeptide(L)'
;MTKYIFQRVCFALLTLFVIIVVVYIMTAQFTENPFAKEAMNLGDKQSGGGKIDNERGYQLFRQSVTAHLTPNVNYADHAKDWFSLRVNIFVRLAYWFKDVFNKETPFGLPYNTTILSSVDVKTIPQFFFKYLKYSIIITLPSFIFSAFLGIILGIVAGYKRGSLFDAFINAFSLLFIALPSFVIAPFIISLFLKLGISPKFMNPDDDGNVMVFGWWAVIKSWLPPILILVLGSLSGYITFVRNQVITVLTSNYVLIAKTKGLGTVEIFLKYVLRNISIPLATALIPSYIGLLTGGVVIESYWEIPGTSKVLASSFPNGEVNLIMFNTVFFTFLGLMTTILVDVVYTILDPRIKYSSSSGTNWWQIYKSYSIREKTFKQLTVSQGGQA
;
A
#
# COMPACT_ATOMS: atom_id res chain seq x y z
N MET A 1 -26.59 -8.46 6.13
CA MET A 1 -25.29 -8.58 5.47
C MET A 1 -25.23 -7.74 4.20
N THR A 2 -26.06 -7.95 3.19
CA THR A 2 -26.02 -7.27 1.89
C THR A 2 -26.06 -5.73 2.01
N LYS A 3 -26.95 -5.18 2.83
CA LYS A 3 -27.03 -3.73 3.09
C LYS A 3 -25.76 -3.17 3.72
N TYR A 4 -25.16 -3.90 4.65
CA TYR A 4 -23.90 -3.50 5.30
C TYR A 4 -22.74 -3.48 4.32
N ILE A 5 -22.57 -4.56 3.53
CA ILE A 5 -21.54 -4.64 2.50
C ILE A 5 -21.71 -3.54 1.47
N PHE A 6 -22.96 -3.30 1.02
CA PHE A 6 -23.25 -2.21 0.09
C PHE A 6 -22.84 -0.83 0.65
N GLN A 7 -23.18 -0.54 1.91
CA GLN A 7 -22.76 0.70 2.56
C GLN A 7 -21.23 0.81 2.64
N ARG A 8 -20.53 -0.29 2.98
CA ARG A 8 -19.05 -0.32 3.01
C ARG A 8 -18.44 -0.06 1.63
N VAL A 9 -19.00 -0.64 0.58
CA VAL A 9 -18.56 -0.39 -0.79
C VAL A 9 -18.78 1.07 -1.18
N CYS A 10 -19.95 1.65 -0.87
CA CYS A 10 -20.21 3.07 -1.15
C CYS A 10 -19.22 3.99 -0.40
N PHE A 11 -18.97 3.73 0.88
CA PHE A 11 -17.99 4.50 1.64
C PHE A 11 -16.56 4.29 1.13
N ALA A 12 -16.19 3.09 0.72
CA ALA A 12 -14.89 2.80 0.13
C ALA A 12 -14.70 3.58 -1.19
N LEU A 13 -15.70 3.61 -2.06
CA LEU A 13 -15.66 4.39 -3.30
C LEU A 13 -15.56 5.91 -3.03
N LEU A 14 -16.32 6.41 -2.05
CA LEU A 14 -16.22 7.82 -1.63
C LEU A 14 -14.82 8.12 -1.09
N THR A 15 -14.28 7.27 -0.23
CA THR A 15 -12.93 7.41 0.33
C THR A 15 -11.87 7.36 -0.77
N LEU A 16 -11.99 6.42 -1.72
CA LEU A 16 -11.11 6.34 -2.89
C LEU A 16 -11.13 7.65 -3.68
N PHE A 17 -12.32 8.18 -3.98
CA PHE A 17 -12.46 9.43 -4.69
C PHE A 17 -11.78 10.60 -3.95
N VAL A 18 -12.03 10.74 -2.64
CA VAL A 18 -11.42 11.80 -1.82
C VAL A 18 -9.89 11.67 -1.82
N ILE A 19 -9.35 10.46 -1.63
CA ILE A 19 -7.91 10.20 -1.64
C ILE A 19 -7.30 10.57 -3.01
N ILE A 20 -7.95 10.16 -4.11
CA ILE A 20 -7.51 10.48 -5.47
C ILE A 20 -7.41 12.00 -5.67
N VAL A 21 -8.45 12.74 -5.29
CA VAL A 21 -8.47 14.21 -5.43
C VAL A 21 -7.36 14.85 -4.59
N VAL A 22 -7.23 14.47 -3.33
CA VAL A 22 -6.22 15.03 -2.42
C VAL A 22 -4.81 14.72 -2.91
N VAL A 23 -4.52 13.45 -3.25
CA VAL A 23 -3.19 13.04 -3.72
C VAL A 23 -2.85 13.69 -5.05
N TYR A 24 -3.83 13.80 -5.98
CA TYR A 24 -3.60 14.50 -7.24
C TYR A 24 -3.22 15.97 -7.01
N ILE A 25 -3.99 16.70 -6.18
CA ILE A 25 -3.71 18.10 -5.87
C ILE A 25 -2.31 18.24 -5.26
N MET A 26 -1.98 17.42 -4.26
CA MET A 26 -0.66 17.45 -3.63
C MET A 26 0.45 17.13 -4.65
N THR A 27 0.32 16.05 -5.41
CA THR A 27 1.31 15.66 -6.40
C THR A 27 1.49 16.75 -7.46
N ALA A 28 0.39 17.25 -8.03
CA ALA A 28 0.43 18.28 -9.07
C ALA A 28 0.96 19.64 -8.58
N GLN A 29 0.83 19.93 -7.27
CA GLN A 29 1.38 21.15 -6.68
C GLN A 29 2.89 21.08 -6.46
N PHE A 30 3.38 19.93 -6.00
CA PHE A 30 4.77 19.76 -5.58
C PHE A 30 5.69 19.19 -6.66
N THR A 31 5.13 18.54 -7.71
CA THR A 31 5.93 18.07 -8.83
C THR A 31 6.23 19.21 -9.81
N GLU A 32 7.46 19.26 -10.27
CA GLU A 32 7.88 20.17 -11.33
C GLU A 32 7.36 19.69 -12.68
N ASN A 33 7.15 20.63 -13.60
CA ASN A 33 6.84 20.30 -14.99
C ASN A 33 8.08 19.65 -15.65
N PRO A 34 8.03 18.36 -16.05
CA PRO A 34 9.21 17.67 -16.57
C PRO A 34 9.76 18.28 -17.85
N PHE A 35 8.90 18.82 -18.71
CA PHE A 35 9.31 19.52 -19.93
C PHE A 35 10.01 20.84 -19.63
N ALA A 36 9.54 21.58 -18.62
CA ALA A 36 10.18 22.78 -18.16
C ALA A 36 11.56 22.50 -17.56
N LYS A 37 11.66 21.44 -16.76
CA LYS A 37 12.93 20.96 -16.19
C LYS A 37 13.94 20.57 -17.25
N GLU A 38 13.50 19.84 -18.30
CA GLU A 38 14.35 19.49 -19.44
C GLU A 38 14.83 20.74 -20.18
N ALA A 39 13.93 21.70 -20.41
CA ALA A 39 14.29 22.96 -21.08
C ALA A 39 15.31 23.78 -20.28
N MET A 40 15.18 23.86 -18.96
CA MET A 40 16.15 24.53 -18.08
C MET A 40 17.51 23.82 -18.11
N ASN A 41 17.54 22.50 -18.03
CA ASN A 41 18.78 21.71 -18.08
C ASN A 41 19.52 21.85 -19.42
N LEU A 42 18.80 22.03 -20.52
CA LEU A 42 19.40 22.34 -21.83
C LEU A 42 20.01 23.73 -21.86
N GLY A 43 19.35 24.72 -21.22
CA GLY A 43 19.87 26.08 -21.07
C GLY A 43 21.18 26.14 -20.30
N ASP A 44 21.26 25.43 -19.16
CA ASP A 44 22.45 25.39 -18.29
C ASP A 44 23.64 24.68 -18.95
N LYS A 45 23.42 23.59 -19.68
CA LYS A 45 24.49 22.89 -20.41
C LYS A 45 25.08 23.73 -21.57
N GLN A 46 24.32 24.71 -22.05
CA GLN A 46 24.74 25.64 -23.08
C GLN A 46 25.24 26.99 -22.53
N SER A 47 25.44 27.12 -21.19
CA SER A 47 25.91 28.37 -20.58
C SER A 47 27.36 28.76 -20.94
N GLY A 48 27.94 28.11 -21.96
CA GLY A 48 29.03 28.64 -22.80
C GLY A 48 28.59 29.65 -23.88
N GLY A 49 27.38 30.24 -23.77
CA GLY A 49 26.91 31.30 -24.70
C GLY A 49 25.97 30.81 -25.81
N GLY A 50 25.57 29.52 -25.80
CA GLY A 50 24.62 28.98 -26.78
C GLY A 50 23.17 29.36 -26.44
N LYS A 51 22.45 29.99 -27.37
CA LYS A 51 21.00 30.15 -27.33
C LYS A 51 20.36 28.76 -27.22
N ILE A 52 19.37 28.59 -26.33
CA ILE A 52 18.47 27.40 -26.38
C ILE A 52 18.07 27.24 -27.84
N ASP A 53 18.27 26.05 -28.42
CA ASP A 53 17.74 25.77 -29.75
C ASP A 53 16.24 26.04 -29.71
N ASN A 54 15.84 27.14 -30.36
CA ASN A 54 14.46 27.63 -30.30
C ASN A 54 13.47 26.56 -30.75
N GLU A 55 13.90 25.65 -31.62
CA GLU A 55 13.08 24.55 -32.12
C GLU A 55 12.85 23.48 -31.02
N ARG A 56 13.88 23.09 -30.27
CA ARG A 56 13.75 22.13 -29.16
C ARG A 56 12.94 22.74 -28.01
N GLY A 57 13.16 24.01 -27.67
CA GLY A 57 12.38 24.74 -26.68
C GLY A 57 10.90 24.82 -27.06
N TYR A 58 10.59 25.08 -28.32
CA TYR A 58 9.23 25.07 -28.85
C TYR A 58 8.58 23.69 -28.80
N GLN A 59 9.32 22.62 -29.13
CA GLN A 59 8.81 21.25 -29.01
C GLN A 59 8.45 20.90 -27.57
N LEU A 60 9.30 21.20 -26.58
CA LEU A 60 9.04 20.97 -25.16
C LEU A 60 7.83 21.76 -24.66
N PHE A 61 7.71 23.02 -25.07
CA PHE A 61 6.53 23.84 -24.79
C PHE A 61 5.25 23.17 -25.35
N ARG A 62 5.27 22.76 -26.62
CA ARG A 62 4.12 22.07 -27.25
C ARG A 62 3.73 20.80 -26.53
N GLN A 63 4.71 19.99 -26.12
CA GLN A 63 4.49 18.78 -25.31
C GLN A 63 3.86 19.13 -23.97
N SER A 64 4.34 20.17 -23.30
CA SER A 64 3.78 20.65 -22.01
C SER A 64 2.34 21.16 -22.15
N VAL A 65 2.01 21.87 -23.24
CA VAL A 65 0.63 22.30 -23.54
C VAL A 65 -0.27 21.10 -23.82
N THR A 66 0.19 20.13 -24.61
CA THR A 66 -0.55 18.89 -24.91
C THR A 66 -0.80 18.07 -23.64
N ALA A 67 0.15 18.05 -22.72
CA ALA A 67 0.02 17.41 -21.40
C ALA A 67 -0.82 18.24 -20.39
N HIS A 68 -1.40 19.35 -20.81
CA HIS A 68 -2.18 20.27 -19.95
C HIS A 68 -1.43 20.83 -18.72
N LEU A 69 -0.09 20.90 -18.80
CA LEU A 69 0.75 21.44 -17.73
C LEU A 69 0.94 22.95 -17.85
N THR A 70 1.08 23.43 -19.08
CA THR A 70 1.26 24.85 -19.45
C THR A 70 0.04 25.34 -20.23
N PRO A 71 -0.45 26.58 -20.01
CA PRO A 71 -1.54 27.12 -20.80
C PRO A 71 -1.13 27.30 -22.27
N ASN A 72 -2.12 27.20 -23.19
CA ASN A 72 -1.88 27.40 -24.59
C ASN A 72 -1.77 28.89 -24.90
N VAL A 73 -0.57 29.45 -24.78
CA VAL A 73 -0.22 30.85 -25.09
C VAL A 73 0.67 30.91 -26.32
N ASN A 74 0.83 32.10 -26.90
CA ASN A 74 1.77 32.28 -28.01
C ASN A 74 3.21 32.12 -27.53
N TYR A 75 3.93 31.12 -28.08
CA TYR A 75 5.31 30.83 -27.68
C TYR A 75 6.27 32.02 -27.93
N ALA A 76 6.04 32.78 -29.00
CA ALA A 76 6.93 33.92 -29.32
C ALA A 76 6.98 34.99 -28.21
N ASP A 77 5.85 35.17 -27.52
CA ASP A 77 5.74 36.16 -26.45
C ASP A 77 6.26 35.62 -25.11
N HIS A 78 6.29 34.31 -24.94
CA HIS A 78 6.62 33.61 -23.69
C HIS A 78 7.83 32.66 -23.80
N ALA A 79 8.66 32.78 -24.82
CA ALA A 79 9.78 31.88 -25.05
C ALA A 79 10.77 31.80 -23.86
N LYS A 80 10.86 32.85 -23.02
CA LYS A 80 11.77 32.89 -21.89
C LYS A 80 11.15 32.54 -20.53
N ASP A 81 9.80 32.49 -20.42
CA ASP A 81 9.09 32.38 -19.15
C ASP A 81 7.97 31.34 -19.14
N TRP A 82 7.72 30.63 -20.26
CA TRP A 82 6.66 29.64 -20.36
C TRP A 82 6.76 28.51 -19.30
N PHE A 83 7.98 28.22 -18.83
CA PHE A 83 8.24 27.20 -17.81
C PHE A 83 7.69 27.60 -16.42
N SER A 84 7.42 28.87 -16.18
CA SER A 84 6.78 29.38 -14.96
C SER A 84 5.25 29.33 -15.04
N LEU A 85 4.69 29.26 -16.25
CA LEU A 85 3.24 29.25 -16.46
C LEU A 85 2.66 27.89 -16.09
N ARG A 86 1.61 27.90 -15.27
CA ARG A 86 0.93 26.65 -14.84
C ARG A 86 -0.57 26.74 -15.13
N VAL A 87 -1.15 25.66 -15.64
CA VAL A 87 -2.60 25.49 -15.72
C VAL A 87 -3.17 25.31 -14.32
N ASN A 88 -4.37 25.82 -14.07
CA ASN A 88 -5.06 25.65 -12.79
C ASN A 88 -5.20 24.15 -12.45
N ILE A 89 -4.90 23.79 -11.20
CA ILE A 89 -4.86 22.39 -10.73
C ILE A 89 -6.21 21.69 -10.93
N PHE A 90 -7.32 22.38 -10.71
CA PHE A 90 -8.66 21.79 -10.89
C PHE A 90 -8.96 21.50 -12.36
N VAL A 91 -8.48 22.33 -13.28
CA VAL A 91 -8.57 22.09 -14.72
C VAL A 91 -7.75 20.88 -15.12
N ARG A 92 -6.51 20.78 -14.62
CA ARG A 92 -5.65 19.61 -14.81
C ARG A 92 -6.27 18.32 -14.26
N LEU A 93 -6.88 18.40 -13.08
CA LEU A 93 -7.60 17.27 -12.47
C LEU A 93 -8.77 16.81 -13.36
N ALA A 94 -9.53 17.76 -13.92
CA ALA A 94 -10.65 17.43 -14.83
C ALA A 94 -10.14 16.70 -16.10
N TYR A 95 -9.04 17.15 -16.70
CA TYR A 95 -8.42 16.47 -17.84
C TYR A 95 -7.91 15.09 -17.44
N TRP A 96 -7.28 14.95 -16.28
CA TRP A 96 -6.81 13.66 -15.79
C TRP A 96 -7.96 12.67 -15.59
N PHE A 97 -9.11 13.10 -15.03
CA PHE A 97 -10.30 12.24 -14.92
C PHE A 97 -10.82 11.81 -16.29
N LYS A 98 -10.76 12.67 -17.30
CA LYS A 98 -11.12 12.30 -18.68
C LYS A 98 -10.17 11.23 -19.21
N ASP A 99 -8.88 11.35 -18.94
CA ASP A 99 -7.86 10.40 -19.39
C ASP A 99 -7.96 9.05 -18.66
N VAL A 100 -8.40 9.02 -17.39
CA VAL A 100 -8.67 7.77 -16.65
C VAL A 100 -9.63 6.86 -17.41
N PHE A 101 -10.66 7.44 -18.05
CA PHE A 101 -11.69 6.70 -18.79
C PHE A 101 -11.42 6.61 -20.30
N ASN A 102 -10.26 7.02 -20.77
CA ASN A 102 -9.87 6.88 -22.17
C ASN A 102 -9.66 5.39 -22.51
N LYS A 103 -10.31 4.91 -23.57
CA LYS A 103 -10.25 3.49 -23.96
C LYS A 103 -8.89 3.10 -24.56
N GLU A 104 -8.23 4.02 -25.27
CA GLU A 104 -6.95 3.75 -25.93
C GLU A 104 -5.78 3.87 -24.96
N THR A 105 -5.80 4.89 -24.12
CA THR A 105 -4.74 5.21 -23.15
C THR A 105 -5.32 5.46 -21.76
N PRO A 106 -5.82 4.42 -21.08
CA PRO A 106 -6.39 4.58 -19.75
C PRO A 106 -5.35 5.14 -18.78
N PHE A 107 -5.74 6.14 -17.98
CA PHE A 107 -4.91 6.96 -17.12
C PHE A 107 -3.91 7.90 -17.84
N GLY A 108 -4.11 8.11 -19.16
CA GLY A 108 -3.21 8.91 -19.98
C GLY A 108 -1.90 8.21 -20.32
N LEU A 109 -0.92 8.98 -20.75
CA LEU A 109 0.44 8.52 -21.05
C LEU A 109 1.44 9.12 -20.04
N PRO A 110 2.57 8.46 -19.77
CA PRO A 110 3.65 9.11 -19.05
C PRO A 110 4.19 10.29 -19.88
N TYR A 111 4.65 11.33 -19.22
CA TYR A 111 5.19 12.50 -19.89
C TYR A 111 6.45 12.15 -20.67
N ASN A 112 7.28 11.23 -20.14
CA ASN A 112 8.37 10.62 -20.88
C ASN A 112 7.88 9.34 -21.56
N THR A 113 7.50 9.45 -22.82
CA THR A 113 6.98 8.32 -23.62
C THR A 113 8.01 7.20 -23.84
N THR A 114 9.33 7.47 -23.69
CA THR A 114 10.35 6.44 -23.79
C THR A 114 10.25 5.38 -22.70
N ILE A 115 9.61 5.69 -21.56
CA ILE A 115 9.36 4.74 -20.47
C ILE A 115 8.54 3.54 -20.96
N LEU A 116 7.48 3.76 -21.73
CA LEU A 116 6.64 2.68 -22.25
C LEU A 116 7.32 1.93 -23.41
N SER A 117 7.96 2.67 -24.34
CA SER A 117 8.61 2.08 -25.51
C SER A 117 9.83 1.22 -25.13
N SER A 118 10.56 1.58 -24.07
CA SER A 118 11.70 0.79 -23.58
C SER A 118 11.34 -0.62 -23.10
N VAL A 119 10.06 -0.89 -22.84
CA VAL A 119 9.55 -2.15 -22.29
C VAL A 119 8.50 -2.80 -23.20
N ASP A 120 8.31 -2.27 -24.40
CA ASP A 120 7.34 -2.74 -25.41
C ASP A 120 5.91 -2.87 -24.86
N VAL A 121 5.44 -1.80 -24.20
CA VAL A 121 4.06 -1.68 -23.71
C VAL A 121 3.44 -0.36 -24.16
N LYS A 122 2.11 -0.34 -24.28
CA LYS A 122 1.38 0.81 -24.86
C LYS A 122 0.70 1.70 -23.82
N THR A 123 0.41 1.16 -22.64
CA THR A 123 -0.40 1.85 -21.63
C THR A 123 0.22 1.76 -20.23
N ILE A 124 -0.11 2.73 -19.36
CA ILE A 124 0.31 2.75 -17.97
C ILE A 124 -0.11 1.49 -17.20
N PRO A 125 -1.36 0.98 -17.32
CA PRO A 125 -1.73 -0.27 -16.66
C PRO A 125 -0.87 -1.47 -17.09
N GLN A 126 -0.60 -1.63 -18.42
CA GLN A 126 0.27 -2.71 -18.90
C GLN A 126 1.68 -2.62 -18.33
N PHE A 127 2.25 -1.41 -18.32
CA PHE A 127 3.53 -1.12 -17.69
C PHE A 127 3.54 -1.50 -16.21
N PHE A 128 2.55 -1.05 -15.45
CA PHE A 128 2.45 -1.32 -14.03
C PHE A 128 2.34 -2.82 -13.72
N PHE A 129 1.46 -3.56 -14.40
CA PHE A 129 1.28 -4.99 -14.16
C PHE A 129 2.51 -5.81 -14.55
N LYS A 130 3.27 -5.37 -15.57
CA LYS A 130 4.55 -5.99 -15.91
C LYS A 130 5.54 -5.91 -14.75
N TYR A 131 5.64 -4.76 -14.09
CA TYR A 131 6.52 -4.56 -12.93
C TYR A 131 5.97 -5.17 -11.65
N LEU A 132 4.64 -5.18 -11.46
CA LEU A 132 3.98 -5.80 -10.32
C LEU A 132 4.30 -7.30 -10.24
N LYS A 133 4.42 -7.99 -11.37
CA LYS A 133 4.81 -9.40 -11.44
C LYS A 133 6.11 -9.67 -10.67
N TYR A 134 7.13 -8.84 -10.84
CA TYR A 134 8.42 -9.04 -10.17
C TYR A 134 8.35 -8.71 -8.67
N SER A 135 7.59 -7.70 -8.28
CA SER A 135 7.31 -7.46 -6.85
C SER A 135 6.62 -8.66 -6.20
N ILE A 136 5.64 -9.29 -6.88
CA ILE A 136 4.91 -10.46 -6.38
C ILE A 136 5.83 -11.69 -6.26
N ILE A 137 6.74 -11.93 -7.22
CA ILE A 137 7.70 -13.06 -7.18
C ILE A 137 8.50 -13.07 -5.88
N ILE A 138 8.82 -11.90 -5.32
CA ILE A 138 9.59 -11.78 -4.08
C ILE A 138 8.67 -11.69 -2.86
N THR A 139 7.62 -10.87 -2.91
CA THR A 139 6.79 -10.59 -1.72
C THR A 139 5.86 -11.73 -1.35
N LEU A 140 5.30 -12.46 -2.33
CA LEU A 140 4.36 -13.54 -2.04
C LEU A 140 5.02 -14.73 -1.32
N PRO A 141 6.17 -15.29 -1.78
CA PRO A 141 6.87 -16.31 -1.02
C PRO A 141 7.31 -15.79 0.36
N SER A 142 7.81 -14.54 0.44
CA SER A 142 8.22 -13.94 1.72
C SER A 142 7.06 -13.90 2.71
N PHE A 143 5.88 -13.49 2.26
CA PHE A 143 4.66 -13.47 3.07
C PHE A 143 4.27 -14.86 3.56
N ILE A 144 4.22 -15.84 2.64
CA ILE A 144 3.82 -17.22 2.99
C ILE A 144 4.77 -17.82 4.03
N PHE A 145 6.08 -17.73 3.80
CA PHE A 145 7.08 -18.30 4.73
C PHE A 145 7.09 -17.57 6.08
N SER A 146 7.03 -16.24 6.08
CA SER A 146 7.04 -15.48 7.33
C SER A 146 5.76 -15.67 8.14
N ALA A 147 4.59 -15.72 7.50
CA ALA A 147 3.33 -15.97 8.17
C ALA A 147 3.28 -17.38 8.75
N PHE A 148 3.65 -18.40 7.96
CA PHE A 148 3.62 -19.79 8.39
C PHE A 148 4.57 -20.04 9.58
N LEU A 149 5.85 -19.65 9.44
CA LEU A 149 6.83 -19.82 10.50
C LEU A 149 6.52 -18.92 11.72
N GLY A 150 6.06 -17.70 11.48
CA GLY A 150 5.70 -16.75 12.54
C GLY A 150 4.53 -17.24 13.40
N ILE A 151 3.53 -17.84 12.78
CA ILE A 151 2.41 -18.45 13.49
C ILE A 151 2.90 -19.62 14.35
N ILE A 152 3.67 -20.54 13.79
CA ILE A 152 4.15 -21.73 14.53
C ILE A 152 5.04 -21.29 15.71
N LEU A 153 6.07 -20.48 15.44
CA LEU A 153 6.99 -20.03 16.48
C LEU A 153 6.30 -19.19 17.54
N GLY A 154 5.36 -18.32 17.13
CA GLY A 154 4.57 -17.51 18.06
C GLY A 154 3.66 -18.36 18.98
N ILE A 155 3.01 -19.39 18.42
CA ILE A 155 2.22 -20.34 19.22
C ILE A 155 3.11 -21.05 20.25
N VAL A 156 4.24 -21.62 19.80
CA VAL A 156 5.16 -22.36 20.70
C VAL A 156 5.73 -21.45 21.80
N ALA A 157 6.14 -20.23 21.42
CA ALA A 157 6.66 -19.24 22.39
C ALA A 157 5.56 -18.81 23.39
N GLY A 158 4.31 -18.61 22.94
CA GLY A 158 3.18 -18.30 23.81
C GLY A 158 2.86 -19.38 24.81
N TYR A 159 2.89 -20.66 24.39
CA TYR A 159 2.70 -21.81 25.31
C TYR A 159 3.87 -22.00 26.30
N LYS A 160 5.11 -21.73 25.83
CA LYS A 160 6.32 -21.83 26.64
C LYS A 160 6.72 -20.50 27.28
N ARG A 161 5.76 -19.63 27.58
CA ARG A 161 6.02 -18.32 28.17
C ARG A 161 6.94 -18.42 29.41
N GLY A 162 7.99 -17.59 29.45
CA GLY A 162 8.97 -17.55 30.53
C GLY A 162 10.06 -18.60 30.43
N SER A 163 10.09 -19.48 29.42
CA SER A 163 11.16 -20.42 29.17
C SER A 163 12.34 -19.75 28.41
N LEU A 164 13.50 -20.41 28.39
CA LEU A 164 14.65 -19.97 27.59
C LEU A 164 14.32 -19.89 26.09
N PHE A 165 13.48 -20.80 25.58
CA PHE A 165 13.01 -20.73 24.20
C PHE A 165 12.19 -19.46 23.93
N ASP A 166 11.27 -19.11 24.80
CA ASP A 166 10.48 -17.88 24.72
C ASP A 166 11.39 -16.64 24.78
N ALA A 167 12.35 -16.62 25.68
CA ALA A 167 13.32 -15.52 25.81
C ALA A 167 14.15 -15.37 24.53
N PHE A 168 14.65 -16.48 23.96
CA PHE A 168 15.44 -16.47 22.72
C PHE A 168 14.60 -15.96 21.52
N ILE A 169 13.40 -16.50 21.32
CA ILE A 169 12.51 -16.10 20.21
C ILE A 169 12.10 -14.62 20.34
N ASN A 170 11.85 -14.16 21.56
CA ASN A 170 11.51 -12.76 21.80
C ASN A 170 12.71 -11.82 21.53
N ALA A 171 13.93 -12.19 21.99
CA ALA A 171 15.13 -11.44 21.67
C ALA A 171 15.43 -11.40 20.16
N PHE A 172 15.29 -12.53 19.47
CA PHE A 172 15.37 -12.62 18.01
C PHE A 172 14.38 -11.67 17.33
N SER A 173 13.10 -11.73 17.74
CA SER A 173 12.05 -10.88 17.16
C SER A 173 12.35 -9.39 17.38
N LEU A 174 12.74 -8.99 18.59
CA LEU A 174 13.09 -7.61 18.89
C LEU A 174 14.27 -7.12 18.06
N LEU A 175 15.29 -7.95 17.85
CA LEU A 175 16.45 -7.62 17.03
C LEU A 175 16.04 -7.29 15.60
N PHE A 176 15.26 -8.15 14.94
CA PHE A 176 14.86 -7.97 13.53
C PHE A 176 13.74 -6.94 13.33
N ILE A 177 12.96 -6.61 14.36
CA ILE A 177 12.03 -5.47 14.32
C ILE A 177 12.81 -4.15 14.43
N ALA A 178 13.85 -4.10 15.25
CA ALA A 178 14.63 -2.88 15.48
C ALA A 178 15.62 -2.57 14.35
N LEU A 179 16.15 -3.60 13.67
CA LEU A 179 17.13 -3.43 12.60
C LEU A 179 16.44 -3.09 11.25
N PRO A 180 16.71 -1.91 10.68
CA PRO A 180 16.22 -1.58 9.35
C PRO A 180 16.76 -2.54 8.29
N SER A 181 15.92 -2.94 7.33
CA SER A 181 16.28 -3.87 6.26
C SER A 181 17.50 -3.44 5.44
N PHE A 182 17.68 -2.12 5.23
CA PHE A 182 18.85 -1.60 4.50
C PHE A 182 20.18 -1.80 5.23
N VAL A 183 20.17 -1.94 6.55
CA VAL A 183 21.37 -2.26 7.33
C VAL A 183 21.73 -3.74 7.20
N ILE A 184 20.72 -4.61 7.13
CA ILE A 184 20.92 -6.07 7.02
C ILE A 184 21.27 -6.48 5.58
N ALA A 185 20.76 -5.75 4.58
CA ALA A 185 20.90 -6.10 3.15
C ALA A 185 22.36 -6.35 2.71
N PRO A 186 23.36 -5.49 3.02
CA PRO A 186 24.74 -5.73 2.62
C PRO A 186 25.33 -7.02 3.20
N PHE A 187 24.96 -7.38 4.43
CA PHE A 187 25.43 -8.63 5.07
C PHE A 187 24.84 -9.86 4.38
N ILE A 188 23.54 -9.82 4.05
CA ILE A 188 22.88 -10.89 3.29
C ILE A 188 23.48 -11.02 1.90
N ILE A 189 23.72 -9.92 1.19
CA ILE A 189 24.37 -9.92 -0.13
C ILE A 189 25.77 -10.56 -0.01
N SER A 190 26.59 -10.14 0.95
CA SER A 190 27.93 -10.68 1.16
C SER A 190 27.93 -12.18 1.47
N LEU A 191 26.97 -12.64 2.30
CA LEU A 191 26.80 -14.05 2.63
C LEU A 191 26.47 -14.88 1.39
N PHE A 192 25.50 -14.44 0.60
CA PHE A 192 25.06 -15.18 -0.58
C PHE A 192 26.07 -15.15 -1.73
N LEU A 193 26.84 -14.06 -1.85
CA LEU A 193 28.00 -14.01 -2.77
C LEU A 193 29.03 -15.10 -2.44
N LYS A 194 29.35 -15.30 -1.18
CA LYS A 194 30.27 -16.40 -0.75
C LYS A 194 29.71 -17.78 -1.08
N LEU A 195 28.39 -17.92 -1.17
CA LEU A 195 27.71 -19.15 -1.58
C LEU A 195 27.58 -19.30 -3.10
N GLY A 196 28.16 -18.38 -3.90
CA GLY A 196 28.08 -18.40 -5.36
C GLY A 196 26.70 -18.02 -5.92
N ILE A 197 25.90 -17.26 -5.16
CA ILE A 197 24.58 -16.80 -5.57
C ILE A 197 24.68 -15.35 -6.04
N SER A 198 24.02 -15.01 -7.16
CA SER A 198 24.03 -13.67 -7.70
C SER A 198 23.58 -12.63 -6.68
N PRO A 199 24.29 -11.49 -6.56
CA PRO A 199 23.88 -10.39 -5.69
C PRO A 199 22.71 -9.59 -6.25
N LYS A 200 22.34 -9.81 -7.53
CA LYS A 200 21.27 -9.12 -8.21
C LYS A 200 20.15 -10.09 -8.54
N PHE A 201 18.95 -9.57 -8.56
CA PHE A 201 17.78 -10.30 -9.04
C PHE A 201 17.94 -10.64 -10.53
N MET A 202 17.87 -11.90 -10.87
CA MET A 202 17.84 -12.34 -12.26
C MET A 202 16.39 -12.34 -12.75
N ASN A 203 16.13 -11.53 -13.78
CA ASN A 203 14.81 -11.42 -14.37
C ASN A 203 14.46 -12.73 -15.12
N PRO A 204 13.34 -13.39 -14.79
CA PRO A 204 12.93 -14.64 -15.45
C PRO A 204 12.45 -14.43 -16.89
N ASP A 205 12.08 -13.20 -17.28
CA ASP A 205 11.65 -12.87 -18.66
C ASP A 205 12.84 -12.47 -19.56
N ASP A 206 14.04 -12.46 -19.02
CA ASP A 206 15.26 -12.24 -19.80
C ASP A 206 15.80 -13.61 -20.25
N ASP A 207 15.59 -13.93 -21.52
CA ASP A 207 16.03 -15.18 -22.14
C ASP A 207 17.54 -15.40 -21.97
N GLY A 208 18.35 -14.34 -21.95
CA GLY A 208 19.78 -14.41 -21.67
C GLY A 208 20.09 -14.98 -20.29
N ASN A 209 19.35 -14.60 -19.26
CA ASN A 209 19.53 -15.10 -17.90
C ASN A 209 19.21 -16.61 -17.82
N VAL A 210 18.10 -17.02 -18.41
CA VAL A 210 17.66 -18.43 -18.35
C VAL A 210 18.53 -19.33 -19.22
N MET A 211 18.91 -18.89 -20.43
CA MET A 211 19.74 -19.67 -21.35
C MET A 211 21.16 -19.85 -20.85
N VAL A 212 21.77 -18.80 -20.27
CA VAL A 212 23.18 -18.81 -19.83
C VAL A 212 23.34 -19.45 -18.46
N PHE A 213 22.47 -19.15 -17.49
CA PHE A 213 22.63 -19.55 -16.09
C PHE A 213 21.66 -20.67 -15.67
N GLY A 214 20.62 -20.91 -16.45
CA GLY A 214 19.56 -21.89 -16.15
C GLY A 214 18.57 -21.41 -15.09
N TRP A 215 17.38 -22.02 -15.07
CA TRP A 215 16.29 -21.68 -14.14
C TRP A 215 16.70 -21.78 -12.66
N TRP A 216 17.58 -22.72 -12.31
CA TRP A 216 18.00 -22.89 -10.92
C TRP A 216 18.81 -21.70 -10.38
N ALA A 217 19.67 -21.12 -11.20
CA ALA A 217 20.42 -19.92 -10.83
C ALA A 217 19.50 -18.70 -10.70
N VAL A 218 18.53 -18.56 -11.62
CA VAL A 218 17.51 -17.50 -11.56
C VAL A 218 16.72 -17.58 -10.26
N ILE A 219 16.17 -18.74 -9.91
CA ILE A 219 15.41 -18.94 -8.66
C ILE A 219 16.29 -18.68 -7.43
N LYS A 220 17.54 -19.14 -7.41
CA LYS A 220 18.47 -18.88 -6.30
C LYS A 220 18.72 -17.39 -6.10
N SER A 221 18.74 -16.58 -7.17
CA SER A 221 18.94 -15.14 -7.07
C SER A 221 17.79 -14.41 -6.32
N TRP A 222 16.62 -15.04 -6.22
CA TRP A 222 15.47 -14.51 -5.49
C TRP A 222 15.52 -14.76 -3.97
N LEU A 223 16.35 -15.73 -3.53
CA LEU A 223 16.43 -16.13 -2.12
C LEU A 223 16.94 -15.00 -1.18
N PRO A 224 17.98 -14.22 -1.53
CA PRO A 224 18.46 -13.15 -0.66
C PRO A 224 17.39 -12.08 -0.35
N PRO A 225 16.71 -11.48 -1.35
CA PRO A 225 15.64 -10.52 -1.08
C PRO A 225 14.43 -11.15 -0.36
N ILE A 226 14.09 -12.42 -0.65
CA ILE A 226 13.05 -13.14 0.08
C ILE A 226 13.44 -13.31 1.55
N LEU A 227 14.68 -13.72 1.84
CA LEU A 227 15.13 -13.96 3.21
C LEU A 227 15.04 -12.70 4.07
N ILE A 228 15.47 -11.55 3.56
CA ILE A 228 15.43 -10.31 4.34
C ILE A 228 13.98 -9.86 4.63
N LEU A 229 13.08 -10.01 3.66
CA LEU A 229 11.66 -9.74 3.87
C LEU A 229 11.03 -10.72 4.88
N VAL A 230 11.44 -12.00 4.82
CA VAL A 230 11.01 -13.00 5.78
C VAL A 230 11.47 -12.63 7.19
N LEU A 231 12.74 -12.29 7.40
CA LEU A 231 13.27 -11.95 8.74
C LEU A 231 12.52 -10.78 9.38
N GLY A 232 12.27 -9.72 8.62
CA GLY A 232 11.52 -8.55 9.11
C GLY A 232 10.06 -8.88 9.46
N SER A 233 9.35 -9.54 8.55
CA SER A 233 7.93 -9.85 8.72
C SER A 233 7.68 -10.96 9.75
N LEU A 234 8.54 -11.99 9.76
CA LEU A 234 8.50 -13.11 10.71
C LEU A 234 8.48 -12.63 12.16
N SER A 235 9.36 -11.68 12.47
CA SER A 235 9.49 -11.12 13.82
C SER A 235 8.21 -10.44 14.29
N GLY A 236 7.54 -9.71 13.41
CA GLY A 236 6.23 -9.11 13.66
C GLY A 236 5.15 -10.16 13.92
N TYR A 237 5.07 -11.20 13.09
CA TYR A 237 4.10 -12.28 13.24
C TYR A 237 4.33 -13.10 14.50
N ILE A 238 5.58 -13.44 14.83
CA ILE A 238 5.91 -14.12 16.09
C ILE A 238 5.38 -13.35 17.28
N THR A 239 5.74 -12.07 17.38
CA THR A 239 5.35 -11.20 18.50
C THR A 239 3.83 -11.07 18.60
N PHE A 240 3.17 -10.86 17.48
CA PHE A 240 1.71 -10.75 17.41
C PHE A 240 1.03 -12.03 17.88
N VAL A 241 1.38 -13.18 17.30
CA VAL A 241 0.75 -14.47 17.60
C VAL A 241 1.04 -14.90 19.04
N ARG A 242 2.29 -14.74 19.51
CA ARG A 242 2.67 -15.01 20.89
C ARG A 242 1.78 -14.26 21.88
N ASN A 243 1.58 -12.97 21.66
CA ASN A 243 0.76 -12.15 22.54
C ASN A 243 -0.72 -12.58 22.52
N GLN A 244 -1.27 -12.92 21.35
CA GLN A 244 -2.64 -13.44 21.24
C GLN A 244 -2.80 -14.76 21.99
N VAL A 245 -1.85 -15.69 21.82
CA VAL A 245 -1.85 -16.99 22.53
C VAL A 245 -1.82 -16.78 24.05
N ILE A 246 -0.93 -15.92 24.57
CA ILE A 246 -0.83 -15.62 25.98
C ILE A 246 -2.16 -15.07 26.51
N THR A 247 -2.76 -14.11 25.80
CA THR A 247 -4.04 -13.49 26.18
C THR A 247 -5.15 -14.53 26.30
N VAL A 248 -5.22 -15.46 25.33
CA VAL A 248 -6.23 -16.53 25.37
C VAL A 248 -5.95 -17.52 26.50
N LEU A 249 -4.70 -17.96 26.69
CA LEU A 249 -4.33 -18.94 27.71
C LEU A 249 -4.55 -18.46 29.15
N THR A 250 -4.53 -17.14 29.37
CA THR A 250 -4.79 -16.51 30.67
C THR A 250 -6.27 -16.16 30.90
N SER A 251 -7.14 -16.41 29.92
CA SER A 251 -8.56 -16.12 30.03
C SER A 251 -9.29 -17.09 30.95
N ASN A 252 -10.37 -16.61 31.65
CA ASN A 252 -11.15 -17.40 32.59
C ASN A 252 -11.76 -18.66 31.98
N TYR A 253 -12.20 -18.62 30.73
CA TYR A 253 -12.77 -19.78 30.06
C TYR A 253 -11.74 -20.90 29.79
N VAL A 254 -10.47 -20.56 29.57
CA VAL A 254 -9.39 -21.54 29.47
C VAL A 254 -9.02 -22.10 30.83
N LEU A 255 -9.01 -21.28 31.88
CA LEU A 255 -8.81 -21.74 33.27
C LEU A 255 -9.89 -22.75 33.67
N ILE A 256 -11.16 -22.46 33.37
CA ILE A 256 -12.28 -23.41 33.62
C ILE A 256 -12.11 -24.68 32.80
N ALA A 257 -11.63 -24.60 31.54
CA ALA A 257 -11.36 -25.79 30.73
C ALA A 257 -10.27 -26.67 31.36
N LYS A 258 -9.20 -26.07 31.88
CA LYS A 258 -8.15 -26.79 32.63
C LYS A 258 -8.68 -27.47 33.91
N THR A 259 -9.51 -26.80 34.68
CA THR A 259 -10.09 -27.40 35.89
C THR A 259 -11.05 -28.56 35.60
N LYS A 260 -11.63 -28.59 34.38
CA LYS A 260 -12.40 -29.74 33.86
C LYS A 260 -11.55 -30.90 33.37
N GLY A 261 -10.21 -30.78 33.43
CA GLY A 261 -9.28 -31.85 33.02
C GLY A 261 -9.03 -31.95 31.50
N LEU A 262 -9.38 -30.91 30.71
CA LEU A 262 -9.10 -30.94 29.26
C LEU A 262 -7.60 -30.93 29.00
N GLY A 263 -7.15 -31.77 28.06
CA GLY A 263 -5.77 -31.84 27.63
C GLY A 263 -5.30 -30.62 26.83
N THR A 264 -3.99 -30.40 26.78
CA THR A 264 -3.37 -29.24 26.10
C THR A 264 -3.76 -29.12 24.63
N VAL A 265 -3.81 -30.26 23.89
CA VAL A 265 -4.19 -30.27 22.46
C VAL A 265 -5.67 -29.90 22.28
N GLU A 266 -6.53 -30.39 23.15
CA GLU A 266 -7.96 -30.08 23.11
C GLU A 266 -8.21 -28.59 23.43
N ILE A 267 -7.51 -28.05 24.41
CA ILE A 267 -7.53 -26.61 24.74
C ILE A 267 -7.04 -25.80 23.53
N PHE A 268 -5.96 -26.25 22.88
CA PHE A 268 -5.42 -25.58 21.70
C PHE A 268 -6.47 -25.51 20.57
N LEU A 269 -7.02 -26.63 20.17
CA LEU A 269 -7.94 -26.71 19.04
C LEU A 269 -9.28 -26.02 19.30
N LYS A 270 -9.88 -26.22 20.49
CA LYS A 270 -11.21 -25.72 20.80
C LYS A 270 -11.23 -24.26 21.26
N TYR A 271 -10.19 -23.81 21.95
CA TYR A 271 -10.17 -22.49 22.60
C TYR A 271 -9.11 -21.57 22.00
N VAL A 272 -7.86 -21.99 21.90
CA VAL A 272 -6.78 -21.08 21.47
C VAL A 272 -6.89 -20.78 19.99
N LEU A 273 -6.85 -21.80 19.12
CA LEU A 273 -6.85 -21.61 17.68
C LEU A 273 -8.08 -20.84 17.19
N ARG A 274 -9.26 -21.18 17.73
CA ARG A 274 -10.50 -20.49 17.36
C ARG A 274 -10.48 -19.00 17.74
N ASN A 275 -9.95 -18.67 18.91
CA ASN A 275 -9.96 -17.27 19.38
C ASN A 275 -8.84 -16.41 18.75
N ILE A 276 -7.69 -17.02 18.41
CA ILE A 276 -6.61 -16.27 17.74
C ILE A 276 -6.82 -16.15 16.23
N SER A 277 -7.63 -17.02 15.60
CA SER A 277 -7.85 -17.00 14.14
C SER A 277 -8.46 -15.69 13.65
N ILE A 278 -9.35 -15.07 14.43
CA ILE A 278 -9.99 -13.81 14.09
C ILE A 278 -8.97 -12.66 14.03
N PRO A 279 -8.27 -12.31 15.13
CA PRO A 279 -7.26 -11.26 15.09
C PRO A 279 -6.10 -11.59 14.13
N LEU A 280 -5.79 -12.88 13.94
CA LEU A 280 -4.76 -13.31 13.01
C LEU A 280 -5.16 -13.03 11.56
N ALA A 281 -6.36 -13.38 11.14
CA ALA A 281 -6.84 -13.11 9.78
C ALA A 281 -6.85 -11.61 9.47
N THR A 282 -7.26 -10.78 10.44
CA THR A 282 -7.29 -9.31 10.28
C THR A 282 -5.92 -8.66 10.25
N ALA A 283 -4.92 -9.29 10.82
CA ALA A 283 -3.54 -8.83 10.73
C ALA A 283 -2.87 -9.32 9.43
N LEU A 284 -3.07 -10.58 9.06
CA LEU A 284 -2.40 -11.19 7.90
C LEU A 284 -2.88 -10.64 6.56
N ILE A 285 -4.21 -10.48 6.39
CA ILE A 285 -4.76 -10.07 5.09
C ILE A 285 -4.22 -8.70 4.65
N PRO A 286 -4.23 -7.62 5.49
CA PRO A 286 -3.65 -6.34 5.12
C PRO A 286 -2.12 -6.33 5.07
N SER A 287 -1.44 -7.19 5.82
CA SER A 287 0.03 -7.18 5.90
C SER A 287 0.69 -7.54 4.56
N TYR A 288 0.06 -8.36 3.72
CA TYR A 288 0.56 -8.65 2.38
C TYR A 288 0.56 -7.41 1.48
N ILE A 289 -0.47 -6.57 1.56
CA ILE A 289 -0.52 -5.30 0.82
C ILE A 289 0.60 -4.37 1.30
N GLY A 290 0.85 -4.32 2.61
CA GLY A 290 1.97 -3.58 3.18
C GLY A 290 3.33 -4.04 2.64
N LEU A 291 3.54 -5.35 2.46
CA LEU A 291 4.75 -5.89 1.85
C LEU A 291 4.90 -5.50 0.37
N LEU A 292 3.80 -5.55 -0.39
CA LEU A 292 3.80 -5.15 -1.80
C LEU A 292 4.15 -3.66 -1.99
N THR A 293 3.66 -2.79 -1.11
CA THR A 293 3.86 -1.33 -1.22
C THR A 293 5.18 -0.85 -0.61
N GLY A 294 5.74 -1.60 0.33
CA GLY A 294 6.93 -1.21 1.10
C GLY A 294 8.28 -1.64 0.51
N GLY A 295 8.31 -2.20 -0.68
CA GLY A 295 9.46 -2.88 -1.25
C GLY A 295 10.60 -2.00 -1.81
N VAL A 296 10.49 -0.66 -1.81
CA VAL A 296 11.45 0.25 -2.49
C VAL A 296 12.90 -0.05 -2.14
N VAL A 297 13.21 -0.21 -0.86
CA VAL A 297 14.58 -0.46 -0.39
C VAL A 297 15.10 -1.80 -0.94
N ILE A 298 14.30 -2.86 -0.82
CA ILE A 298 14.67 -4.20 -1.26
C ILE A 298 14.77 -4.26 -2.79
N GLU A 299 13.79 -3.69 -3.50
CA GLU A 299 13.81 -3.61 -4.95
C GLU A 299 15.04 -2.84 -5.48
N SER A 300 15.48 -1.80 -4.75
CA SER A 300 16.66 -1.02 -5.13
C SER A 300 17.96 -1.79 -4.88
N TYR A 301 18.12 -2.46 -3.73
CA TYR A 301 19.34 -3.19 -3.40
C TYR A 301 19.61 -4.37 -4.34
N TRP A 302 18.57 -5.11 -4.73
CA TRP A 302 18.69 -6.28 -5.60
C TRP A 302 18.40 -5.97 -7.08
N GLU A 303 18.23 -4.68 -7.41
CA GLU A 303 17.87 -4.22 -8.76
C GLU A 303 16.61 -4.89 -9.33
N ILE A 304 15.66 -5.21 -8.46
CA ILE A 304 14.38 -5.79 -8.87
C ILE A 304 13.59 -4.72 -9.64
N PRO A 305 13.13 -5.00 -10.86
CA PRO A 305 12.27 -4.07 -11.60
C PRO A 305 10.84 -4.13 -11.05
N GLY A 306 10.63 -3.67 -9.81
CA GLY A 306 9.35 -3.72 -9.12
C GLY A 306 8.58 -2.40 -9.14
N THR A 307 7.31 -2.45 -8.71
CA THR A 307 6.41 -1.28 -8.71
C THR A 307 6.84 -0.18 -7.76
N SER A 308 7.44 -0.52 -6.63
CA SER A 308 7.90 0.46 -5.64
C SER A 308 9.09 1.27 -6.14
N LYS A 309 10.02 0.62 -6.88
CA LYS A 309 11.16 1.30 -7.52
C LYS A 309 10.68 2.24 -8.62
N VAL A 310 9.73 1.80 -9.45
CA VAL A 310 9.12 2.64 -10.49
C VAL A 310 8.46 3.86 -9.87
N LEU A 311 7.68 3.70 -8.80
CA LEU A 311 7.05 4.79 -8.10
C LEU A 311 8.08 5.79 -7.55
N ALA A 312 9.12 5.30 -6.88
CA ALA A 312 10.18 6.15 -6.32
C ALA A 312 10.90 6.98 -7.39
N SER A 313 11.11 6.44 -8.59
CA SER A 313 11.70 7.18 -9.71
C SER A 313 10.73 8.15 -10.38
N SER A 314 9.43 7.92 -10.28
CA SER A 314 8.40 8.76 -10.90
C SER A 314 8.25 10.13 -10.23
N PHE A 315 8.46 10.22 -8.91
CA PHE A 315 8.35 11.49 -8.16
C PHE A 315 9.37 12.55 -8.61
N PRO A 316 10.69 12.26 -8.64
CA PRO A 316 11.68 13.25 -9.09
C PRO A 316 11.53 13.66 -10.56
N ASN A 317 10.93 12.78 -11.37
CA ASN A 317 10.71 13.01 -12.79
C ASN A 317 9.37 13.68 -13.10
N GLY A 318 8.55 13.95 -12.08
CA GLY A 318 7.25 14.61 -12.25
C GLY A 318 6.19 13.79 -13.00
N GLU A 319 6.34 12.45 -13.05
CA GLU A 319 5.46 11.53 -13.77
C GLU A 319 4.13 11.32 -13.04
N VAL A 320 3.28 12.37 -13.01
CA VAL A 320 2.04 12.39 -12.24
C VAL A 320 1.11 11.23 -12.60
N ASN A 321 1.00 10.88 -13.88
CA ASN A 321 0.09 9.81 -14.33
C ASN A 321 0.50 8.44 -13.79
N LEU A 322 1.81 8.14 -13.74
CA LEU A 322 2.35 6.91 -13.14
C LEU A 322 2.11 6.87 -11.63
N ILE A 323 2.38 7.99 -10.94
CA ILE A 323 2.16 8.12 -9.49
C ILE A 323 0.67 7.90 -9.18
N MET A 324 -0.20 8.53 -9.94
CA MET A 324 -1.64 8.44 -9.72
C MET A 324 -2.20 7.04 -9.99
N PHE A 325 -1.74 6.36 -11.05
CA PHE A 325 -2.15 4.98 -11.29
C PHE A 325 -1.75 4.05 -10.13
N ASN A 326 -0.50 4.16 -9.68
CA ASN A 326 -0.01 3.39 -8.53
C ASN A 326 -0.85 3.67 -7.27
N THR A 327 -1.13 4.94 -6.99
CA THR A 327 -1.95 5.36 -5.84
C THR A 327 -3.37 4.81 -5.93
N VAL A 328 -4.02 4.95 -7.08
CA VAL A 328 -5.39 4.43 -7.30
C VAL A 328 -5.43 2.92 -7.10
N PHE A 329 -4.49 2.19 -7.70
CA PHE A 329 -4.44 0.73 -7.62
C PHE A 329 -4.26 0.24 -6.18
N PHE A 330 -3.24 0.72 -5.47
CA PHE A 330 -2.99 0.25 -4.11
C PHE A 330 -4.01 0.75 -3.10
N THR A 331 -4.56 1.95 -3.27
CA THR A 331 -5.66 2.44 -2.43
C THR A 331 -6.92 1.60 -2.63
N PHE A 332 -7.28 1.32 -3.88
CA PHE A 332 -8.39 0.44 -4.20
C PHE A 332 -8.19 -0.96 -3.60
N LEU A 333 -7.01 -1.54 -3.76
CA LEU A 333 -6.67 -2.85 -3.21
C LEU A 333 -6.73 -2.86 -1.67
N GLY A 334 -6.23 -1.80 -1.01
CA GLY A 334 -6.32 -1.63 0.45
C GLY A 334 -7.76 -1.53 0.95
N LEU A 335 -8.62 -0.76 0.25
CA LEU A 335 -10.03 -0.64 0.59
C LEU A 335 -10.77 -1.97 0.38
N MET A 336 -10.50 -2.68 -0.71
CA MET A 336 -11.06 -4.03 -0.94
C MET A 336 -10.60 -5.02 0.14
N THR A 337 -9.35 -4.94 0.54
CA THR A 337 -8.80 -5.75 1.65
C THR A 337 -9.55 -5.48 2.96
N THR A 338 -9.89 -4.23 3.27
CA THR A 338 -10.69 -3.89 4.46
C THR A 338 -12.08 -4.53 4.40
N ILE A 339 -12.74 -4.48 3.26
CA ILE A 339 -14.04 -5.14 3.05
C ILE A 339 -13.91 -6.66 3.19
N LEU A 340 -12.84 -7.24 2.62
CA LEU A 340 -12.56 -8.67 2.74
C LEU A 340 -12.38 -9.09 4.21
N VAL A 341 -11.66 -8.30 5.00
CA VAL A 341 -11.49 -8.51 6.45
C VAL A 341 -12.85 -8.51 7.16
N ASP A 342 -13.74 -7.56 6.87
CA ASP A 342 -15.09 -7.52 7.46
C ASP A 342 -15.90 -8.78 7.10
N VAL A 343 -15.79 -9.29 5.88
CA VAL A 343 -16.43 -10.54 5.45
C VAL A 343 -15.85 -11.74 6.21
N VAL A 344 -14.53 -11.83 6.31
CA VAL A 344 -13.83 -12.89 7.03
C VAL A 344 -14.22 -12.89 8.52
N TYR A 345 -14.34 -11.71 9.13
CA TYR A 345 -14.86 -11.59 10.51
C TYR A 345 -16.22 -12.25 10.68
N THR A 346 -17.13 -11.99 9.76
CA THR A 346 -18.49 -12.55 9.85
C THR A 346 -18.51 -14.06 9.68
N ILE A 347 -17.60 -14.61 8.86
CA ILE A 347 -17.46 -16.06 8.64
C ILE A 347 -16.86 -16.72 9.89
N LEU A 348 -15.82 -16.13 10.48
CA LEU A 348 -15.12 -16.68 11.64
C LEU A 348 -15.92 -16.52 12.96
N ASP A 349 -16.65 -15.43 13.12
CA ASP A 349 -17.53 -15.22 14.28
C ASP A 349 -18.98 -14.89 13.86
N PRO A 350 -19.86 -15.89 13.72
CA PRO A 350 -21.25 -15.71 13.34
C PRO A 350 -22.08 -14.96 14.40
N ARG A 351 -21.52 -14.66 15.57
CA ARG A 351 -22.16 -13.83 16.60
C ARG A 351 -22.12 -12.35 16.24
N ILE A 352 -21.18 -11.95 15.37
CA ILE A 352 -21.09 -10.59 14.85
C ILE A 352 -22.23 -10.39 13.83
N LYS A 353 -23.39 -9.99 14.35
CA LYS A 353 -24.51 -9.58 13.47
C LYS A 353 -24.35 -8.10 13.18
N TYR A 354 -23.91 -7.76 11.99
CA TYR A 354 -24.02 -6.39 11.47
C TYR A 354 -25.51 -6.07 11.21
N SER A 355 -26.30 -5.98 12.30
CA SER A 355 -27.69 -5.52 12.18
C SER A 355 -27.67 -4.00 12.19
N SER A 356 -28.31 -3.42 11.18
CA SER A 356 -28.53 -1.97 11.04
C SER A 356 -29.47 -1.38 12.13
N SER A 357 -29.70 -2.08 13.24
CA SER A 357 -30.75 -1.70 14.21
C SER A 357 -30.30 -0.79 15.35
N SER A 358 -29.02 -0.37 15.40
CA SER A 358 -28.55 0.58 16.42
C SER A 358 -28.04 1.91 15.88
N GLY A 359 -28.35 2.23 14.64
CA GLY A 359 -28.17 3.59 14.16
C GLY A 359 -29.14 4.49 14.93
N THR A 360 -28.62 5.26 15.89
CA THR A 360 -29.38 6.34 16.52
C THR A 360 -29.93 7.21 15.41
N ASN A 361 -31.24 7.07 15.18
CA ASN A 361 -31.92 7.81 14.11
C ASN A 361 -31.90 9.28 14.55
N TRP A 362 -31.02 10.10 13.98
CA TRP A 362 -30.89 11.53 14.28
C TRP A 362 -32.24 12.24 14.28
N TRP A 363 -33.15 11.80 13.43
CA TRP A 363 -34.52 12.26 13.41
C TRP A 363 -35.30 11.90 14.68
N GLN A 364 -35.08 10.72 15.27
CA GLN A 364 -35.72 10.32 16.51
C GLN A 364 -35.13 11.09 17.70
N ILE A 365 -33.81 11.34 17.71
CA ILE A 365 -33.16 12.19 18.73
C ILE A 365 -33.72 13.61 18.63
N TYR A 366 -33.75 14.20 17.46
CA TYR A 366 -34.29 15.54 17.25
C TYR A 366 -35.75 15.63 17.65
N LYS A 367 -36.59 14.65 17.28
CA LYS A 367 -38.01 14.58 17.63
C LYS A 367 -38.20 14.40 19.17
N SER A 368 -37.39 13.58 19.84
CA SER A 368 -37.43 13.41 21.28
C SER A 368 -36.99 14.67 22.02
N TYR A 369 -35.99 15.38 21.50
CA TYR A 369 -35.57 16.67 22.05
C TYR A 369 -36.66 17.73 21.90
N SER A 370 -37.28 17.87 20.73
CA SER A 370 -38.41 18.79 20.50
C SER A 370 -39.63 18.49 21.38
N ILE A 371 -39.93 17.21 21.64
CA ILE A 371 -41.02 16.80 22.53
C ILE A 371 -40.69 17.18 23.98
N ARG A 372 -39.47 16.90 24.46
CA ARG A 372 -39.03 17.28 25.79
C ARG A 372 -39.09 18.79 26.01
N GLU A 373 -38.65 19.58 25.05
CA GLU A 373 -38.69 21.05 25.13
C GLU A 373 -40.13 21.58 25.23
N LYS A 374 -41.06 21.02 24.43
CA LYS A 374 -42.48 21.37 24.51
C LYS A 374 -43.09 21.00 25.85
N THR A 375 -42.81 19.80 26.36
CA THR A 375 -43.31 19.34 27.68
C THR A 375 -42.74 20.21 28.79
N PHE A 376 -41.46 20.58 28.75
CA PHE A 376 -40.84 21.47 29.72
C PHE A 376 -41.49 22.87 29.72
N LYS A 377 -41.74 23.47 28.56
CA LYS A 377 -42.47 24.74 28.45
C LYS A 377 -43.89 24.67 28.97
N GLN A 378 -44.59 23.56 28.77
CA GLN A 378 -45.97 23.37 29.31
C GLN A 378 -45.96 23.25 30.85
N LEU A 379 -44.95 22.56 31.41
CA LEU A 379 -44.83 22.42 32.89
C LEU A 379 -44.44 23.75 33.57
N THR A 380 -43.58 24.55 32.94
CA THR A 380 -43.18 25.87 33.45
C THR A 380 -44.36 26.87 33.41
N VAL A 381 -45.17 26.83 32.35
CA VAL A 381 -46.37 27.68 32.25
C VAL A 381 -47.45 27.26 33.26
N SER A 382 -47.62 25.95 33.52
CA SER A 382 -48.59 25.47 34.53
C SER A 382 -48.18 25.76 35.99
N GLN A 383 -46.91 25.89 36.26
CA GLN A 383 -46.41 26.26 37.62
C GLN A 383 -46.32 27.78 37.83
N GLY A 384 -46.18 28.58 36.76
CA GLY A 384 -46.17 30.05 36.83
C GLY A 384 -47.57 30.68 36.92
N GLY A 385 -48.65 29.91 36.78
CA GLY A 385 -50.05 30.37 36.91
C GLY A 385 -50.65 30.16 38.32
N GLN A 386 -49.89 29.71 39.27
CA GLN A 386 -50.32 29.49 40.67
C GLN A 386 -49.57 30.37 41.69
N ALA A 387 -48.94 31.48 41.23
CA ALA A 387 -48.30 32.46 42.10
C ALA A 387 -49.08 33.78 42.07
#